data_0ec30eef9d9484ad9ae1af64dbca7ba0
#
_entry.id   0ec30eef9d9484ad9ae1af64dbca7ba0
#
_cell.length_a   1.000
_cell.length_b   1.000
_cell.length_c   1.000
_cell.angle_alpha   90.00
_cell.angle_beta   90.00
_cell.angle_gamma   90.00
#
_symmetry.space_group_name_H-M   'P 1'
#
loop_
_entity.id
_entity.type
_entity.pdbx_description
1 polymer ?
#
loop_
_entity_poly.entity_id
_entity_poly.type
_entity_poly.pdbx_seq_one_letter_code
_entity_poly.pdbx_strand_id
1 'polypeptide(L)'
;MSQNYDFTVPSLGECKIPNPIRLSTVRGDSIANYVSDEEGILADIQVDPNLSSIPLDRKRTLQIAGPRQYIYFNPGHVHAGIVTCGGLCPGINDVIRSLVRCLWNSYGVRRISGIQFGYKGLLPEYRFPTIDLNVDIVDDIHKIGGSMLGSSRGGGDRTEDIVDALERLNLNMLFVIGGDGTQKGAIRIANEVSSRGLKISVVGIPKTIDNDLSFIQKSFGFETAVSYAAKAVYAAHTEAHSAINGIGLVKLMGRESGFIAAATAIASHEANFVLIPEVPFDLEGPNGLLQHLKRRLIKRNHAVIIVAEGAGQDLVGSTQETDASGNKKLGDIGVLLRDRITKYFQQEGMEINLKYIDPSYIIRSAPADPEDSAYCSRLGSNAVHAAMAGKTKILISQVNNTFVHLPIEVAVSARNRVDPESSLWRDVIEATNQPTLMKNGVDKSQ
;
A
#
# COMPACT_ATOMS: atom_id res chain seq x y z
N MET A 1 22.13 11.10 -1.18
CA MET A 1 22.58 10.89 -2.59
C MET A 1 21.32 10.79 -3.46
N SER A 2 21.07 11.76 -4.32
CA SER A 2 19.92 11.73 -5.22
C SER A 2 20.13 10.62 -6.26
N GLN A 3 19.47 9.48 -6.09
CA GLN A 3 19.37 8.49 -7.17
C GLN A 3 18.71 9.18 -8.36
N ASN A 4 19.30 9.04 -9.54
CA ASN A 4 18.81 9.65 -10.75
C ASN A 4 17.69 8.73 -11.31
N TYR A 5 16.44 8.92 -10.86
CA TYR A 5 15.28 8.18 -11.35
C TYR A 5 14.83 8.72 -12.70
N ASP A 6 14.39 7.83 -13.59
CA ASP A 6 13.77 8.18 -14.87
C ASP A 6 12.25 7.99 -14.76
N PHE A 7 11.51 9.09 -14.76
CA PHE A 7 10.05 9.09 -14.70
C PHE A 7 9.38 9.10 -16.07
N THR A 8 10.11 8.82 -17.13
CA THR A 8 9.55 8.73 -18.49
C THR A 8 8.48 7.63 -18.56
N VAL A 9 7.30 8.00 -19.06
CA VAL A 9 6.14 7.11 -19.19
C VAL A 9 6.17 6.38 -20.55
N PRO A 10 6.34 5.04 -20.60
CA PRO A 10 6.30 4.29 -21.84
C PRO A 10 4.89 4.28 -22.46
N SER A 11 4.84 4.28 -23.80
CA SER A 11 3.60 4.22 -24.58
C SER A 11 3.69 3.18 -25.69
N LEU A 12 2.56 2.57 -26.03
CA LEU A 12 2.44 1.58 -27.12
C LEU A 12 2.50 2.21 -28.52
N GLY A 13 2.29 3.53 -28.61
CA GLY A 13 2.32 4.28 -29.83
C GLY A 13 1.52 5.57 -29.79
N GLU A 14 1.35 6.20 -30.93
CA GLU A 14 0.63 7.47 -31.06
C GLU A 14 -0.89 7.30 -30.86
N CYS A 15 -1.50 8.22 -30.10
CA CYS A 15 -2.95 8.28 -29.88
C CYS A 15 -3.62 9.02 -31.03
N LYS A 16 -4.50 8.34 -31.79
CA LYS A 16 -5.18 8.91 -32.97
C LYS A 16 -6.70 8.88 -32.91
N ILE A 17 -7.27 8.15 -31.95
CA ILE A 17 -8.71 7.95 -31.82
C ILE A 17 -9.25 9.02 -30.90
N PRO A 18 -10.26 9.80 -31.30
CA PRO A 18 -10.89 10.76 -30.38
C PRO A 18 -11.45 10.07 -29.15
N ASN A 19 -11.24 10.67 -27.98
CA ASN A 19 -11.76 10.13 -26.74
C ASN A 19 -13.31 10.23 -26.72
N PRO A 20 -14.04 9.18 -26.41
CA PRO A 20 -15.49 9.24 -26.32
C PRO A 20 -16.00 10.10 -25.15
N ILE A 21 -15.17 10.33 -24.13
CA ILE A 21 -15.47 11.26 -23.03
C ILE A 21 -15.43 12.70 -23.59
N ARG A 22 -16.48 13.46 -23.34
CA ARG A 22 -16.57 14.84 -23.83
C ARG A 22 -16.09 15.81 -22.76
N LEU A 23 -14.84 16.23 -22.87
CA LEU A 23 -14.21 17.22 -22.02
C LEU A 23 -13.75 18.43 -22.86
N SER A 24 -13.33 19.49 -22.20
CA SER A 24 -12.82 20.70 -22.86
C SER A 24 -11.29 20.64 -23.04
N THR A 25 -10.82 21.41 -24.00
CA THR A 25 -9.40 21.78 -24.16
C THR A 25 -9.15 23.25 -23.82
N VAL A 26 -10.21 23.97 -23.48
CA VAL A 26 -10.16 25.41 -23.19
C VAL A 26 -10.19 25.63 -21.68
N ARG A 27 -9.19 26.32 -21.15
CA ARG A 27 -9.17 26.69 -19.73
C ARG A 27 -10.10 27.88 -19.46
N GLY A 28 -10.86 27.80 -18.36
CA GLY A 28 -11.73 28.87 -17.90
C GLY A 28 -13.16 28.85 -18.46
N ASP A 29 -13.53 27.82 -19.20
CA ASP A 29 -14.89 27.61 -19.73
C ASP A 29 -15.86 26.91 -18.78
N SER A 30 -15.41 26.60 -17.56
CA SER A 30 -16.16 25.87 -16.54
C SER A 30 -16.50 24.42 -16.91
N ILE A 31 -15.87 23.87 -17.93
CA ILE A 31 -15.97 22.47 -18.33
C ILE A 31 -14.70 21.74 -17.90
N ALA A 32 -14.82 20.53 -17.37
CA ALA A 32 -13.66 19.72 -17.02
C ALA A 32 -12.76 19.48 -18.25
N ASN A 33 -11.43 19.59 -18.06
CA ASN A 33 -10.49 19.53 -19.16
C ASN A 33 -9.85 18.15 -19.31
N TYR A 34 -9.42 17.84 -20.55
CA TYR A 34 -8.45 16.79 -20.79
C TYR A 34 -7.09 17.16 -20.17
N VAL A 35 -6.30 16.15 -19.85
CA VAL A 35 -4.93 16.30 -19.38
C VAL A 35 -3.95 16.07 -20.53
N SER A 36 -2.99 16.98 -20.69
CA SER A 36 -1.94 16.84 -21.70
C SER A 36 -0.80 15.91 -21.22
N ASP A 37 -0.12 15.28 -22.15
CA ASP A 37 1.12 14.53 -21.84
C ASP A 37 2.28 15.47 -21.44
N GLU A 38 2.16 16.76 -21.72
CA GLU A 38 3.12 17.80 -21.32
C GLU A 38 2.94 18.26 -19.86
N GLU A 39 1.78 17.98 -19.26
CA GLU A 39 1.49 18.39 -17.89
C GLU A 39 2.15 17.43 -16.90
N GLY A 40 2.93 18.00 -15.97
CA GLY A 40 3.64 17.24 -14.96
C GLY A 40 3.80 18.00 -13.65
N ILE A 41 4.14 17.28 -12.60
CA ILE A 41 4.51 17.85 -11.30
C ILE A 41 5.93 17.42 -10.93
N LEU A 42 6.58 18.17 -10.05
CA LEU A 42 7.86 17.76 -9.49
C LEU A 42 7.67 16.50 -8.62
N ALA A 43 8.57 15.54 -8.78
CA ALA A 43 8.56 14.33 -7.96
C ALA A 43 8.95 14.60 -6.50
N ASP A 44 9.81 15.60 -6.29
CA ASP A 44 10.24 16.07 -4.98
C ASP A 44 10.02 17.58 -4.88
N ILE A 45 9.38 18.00 -3.79
CA ILE A 45 9.13 19.41 -3.48
C ILE A 45 10.05 19.94 -2.38
N GLN A 46 10.89 19.10 -1.78
CA GLN A 46 11.87 19.53 -0.78
C GLN A 46 13.01 20.25 -1.48
N VAL A 47 13.31 21.45 -0.98
CA VAL A 47 14.41 22.25 -1.49
C VAL A 47 15.66 21.89 -0.68
N ASP A 48 16.64 21.29 -1.35
CA ASP A 48 17.98 21.15 -0.76
C ASP A 48 18.64 22.53 -0.72
N PRO A 49 18.98 23.06 0.48
CA PRO A 49 19.57 24.39 0.62
C PRO A 49 20.93 24.53 -0.09
N ASN A 50 21.55 23.42 -0.48
CA ASN A 50 22.82 23.41 -1.22
C ASN A 50 22.64 23.43 -2.74
N LEU A 51 21.40 23.31 -3.25
CA LEU A 51 21.11 23.41 -4.68
C LEU A 51 20.89 24.87 -5.10
N SER A 52 21.78 25.39 -5.95
CA SER A 52 21.68 26.75 -6.50
C SER A 52 20.55 26.93 -7.52
N SER A 53 20.00 25.84 -8.08
CA SER A 53 18.83 25.82 -8.97
C SER A 53 18.20 24.43 -9.00
N ILE A 54 16.87 24.36 -9.18
CA ILE A 54 16.16 23.10 -9.45
C ILE A 54 16.11 22.92 -10.97
N PRO A 55 16.83 21.96 -11.56
CA PRO A 55 16.74 21.69 -12.99
C PRO A 55 15.34 21.14 -13.29
N LEU A 56 14.56 21.87 -14.09
CA LEU A 56 13.28 21.39 -14.63
C LEU A 56 13.59 20.45 -15.81
N ASP A 57 13.99 19.22 -15.53
CA ASP A 57 14.12 18.16 -16.51
C ASP A 57 12.87 17.28 -16.49
N ARG A 58 12.35 16.88 -17.66
CA ARG A 58 11.23 15.92 -17.78
C ARG A 58 11.50 14.61 -17.06
N LYS A 59 12.77 14.19 -16.95
CA LYS A 59 13.16 13.02 -16.13
C LYS A 59 12.93 13.18 -14.63
N ARG A 60 12.68 14.40 -14.15
CA ARG A 60 12.39 14.71 -12.75
C ARG A 60 10.92 15.07 -12.52
N THR A 61 10.09 15.04 -13.55
CA THR A 61 8.67 15.35 -13.47
C THR A 61 7.83 14.10 -13.64
N LEU A 62 6.81 13.97 -12.80
CA LEU A 62 5.79 12.93 -12.89
C LEU A 62 4.66 13.45 -13.78
N GLN A 63 4.33 12.69 -14.82
CA GLN A 63 3.25 13.01 -15.74
C GLN A 63 1.90 12.92 -15.02
N ILE A 64 1.06 13.95 -15.14
CA ILE A 64 -0.27 13.97 -14.51
C ILE A 64 -1.17 12.92 -15.15
N ALA A 65 -1.85 12.12 -14.31
CA ALA A 65 -2.84 11.14 -14.73
C ALA A 65 -4.17 11.83 -15.06
N GLY A 66 -4.94 11.22 -15.96
CA GLY A 66 -6.25 11.71 -16.38
C GLY A 66 -6.56 11.38 -17.84
N PRO A 67 -7.76 11.70 -18.32
CA PRO A 67 -8.18 11.43 -19.69
C PRO A 67 -7.43 12.31 -20.70
N ARG A 68 -6.95 11.70 -21.79
CA ARG A 68 -6.33 12.38 -22.95
C ARG A 68 -7.36 12.67 -24.01
N GLN A 69 -7.19 13.74 -24.76
CA GLN A 69 -8.09 14.11 -25.88
C GLN A 69 -8.15 13.03 -26.96
N TYR A 70 -7.03 12.38 -27.22
CA TYR A 70 -6.92 11.23 -28.10
C TYR A 70 -6.48 9.98 -27.33
N ILE A 71 -6.97 8.83 -27.75
CA ILE A 71 -6.65 7.53 -27.15
C ILE A 71 -6.01 6.62 -28.20
N TYR A 72 -5.31 5.60 -27.69
CA TYR A 72 -4.61 4.62 -28.53
C TYR A 72 -5.54 3.48 -28.97
N PHE A 73 -6.34 2.95 -28.04
CA PHE A 73 -7.20 1.82 -28.32
C PHE A 73 -8.58 2.24 -28.79
N ASN A 74 -9.11 1.53 -29.81
CA ASN A 74 -10.54 1.66 -30.15
C ASN A 74 -11.38 0.91 -29.12
N PRO A 75 -12.26 1.59 -28.38
CA PRO A 75 -13.04 0.97 -27.30
C PRO A 75 -13.84 -0.26 -27.72
N GLY A 76 -14.38 -0.29 -28.95
CA GLY A 76 -15.16 -1.42 -29.47
C GLY A 76 -14.36 -2.70 -29.65
N HIS A 77 -13.04 -2.62 -29.71
CA HIS A 77 -12.15 -3.76 -29.89
C HIS A 77 -11.39 -4.15 -28.61
N VAL A 78 -11.54 -3.39 -27.53
CA VAL A 78 -10.82 -3.66 -26.29
C VAL A 78 -11.40 -4.85 -25.54
N HIS A 79 -10.50 -5.72 -25.09
CA HIS A 79 -10.74 -6.71 -24.07
C HIS A 79 -9.79 -6.46 -22.88
N ALA A 80 -10.32 -6.09 -21.74
CA ALA A 80 -9.57 -5.74 -20.54
C ALA A 80 -9.56 -6.91 -19.55
N GLY A 81 -8.39 -7.19 -18.96
CA GLY A 81 -8.21 -8.13 -17.86
C GLY A 81 -7.96 -7.40 -16.54
N ILE A 82 -8.56 -7.85 -15.45
CA ILE A 82 -8.34 -7.33 -14.10
C ILE A 82 -7.87 -8.48 -13.19
N VAL A 83 -6.76 -8.30 -12.49
CA VAL A 83 -6.18 -9.30 -11.60
C VAL A 83 -5.82 -8.71 -10.24
N THR A 84 -6.14 -9.44 -9.15
CA THR A 84 -5.82 -9.06 -7.77
C THR A 84 -4.85 -10.05 -7.13
N CYS A 85 -3.70 -9.57 -6.68
CA CYS A 85 -2.63 -10.41 -6.13
C CYS A 85 -2.22 -9.97 -4.72
N GLY A 86 -1.70 -10.93 -3.94
CA GLY A 86 -1.17 -10.71 -2.60
C GLY A 86 -2.20 -10.85 -1.49
N GLY A 87 -1.94 -10.26 -0.32
CA GLY A 87 -2.85 -10.27 0.82
C GLY A 87 -4.09 -9.40 0.61
N LEU A 88 -5.13 -9.62 1.39
CA LEU A 88 -6.31 -8.76 1.39
C LEU A 88 -6.01 -7.38 1.95
N CYS A 89 -6.76 -6.40 1.47
CA CYS A 89 -6.66 -5.01 1.87
C CYS A 89 -8.03 -4.34 1.65
N PRO A 90 -8.51 -3.48 2.54
CA PRO A 90 -9.71 -2.69 2.29
C PRO A 90 -9.59 -1.89 0.99
N GLY A 91 -10.65 -1.84 0.18
CA GLY A 91 -10.68 -1.07 -1.07
C GLY A 91 -10.38 -1.86 -2.35
N ILE A 92 -9.99 -3.14 -2.28
CA ILE A 92 -9.76 -3.94 -3.50
C ILE A 92 -11.00 -3.95 -4.39
N ASN A 93 -12.16 -4.20 -3.82
CA ASN A 93 -13.42 -4.24 -4.56
C ASN A 93 -13.82 -2.87 -5.11
N ASP A 94 -13.50 -1.79 -4.40
CA ASP A 94 -13.70 -0.41 -4.87
C ASP A 94 -12.90 -0.13 -6.14
N VAL A 95 -11.64 -0.56 -6.17
CA VAL A 95 -10.77 -0.45 -7.37
C VAL A 95 -11.35 -1.25 -8.52
N ILE A 96 -11.74 -2.54 -8.30
CA ILE A 96 -12.35 -3.38 -9.34
C ILE A 96 -13.60 -2.70 -9.90
N ARG A 97 -14.48 -2.22 -9.03
CA ARG A 97 -15.71 -1.51 -9.40
C ARG A 97 -15.41 -0.27 -10.23
N SER A 98 -14.44 0.53 -9.82
CA SER A 98 -14.05 1.74 -10.53
C SER A 98 -13.49 1.45 -11.93
N LEU A 99 -12.61 0.46 -12.06
CA LEU A 99 -12.09 0.00 -13.36
C LEU A 99 -13.22 -0.40 -14.30
N VAL A 100 -14.12 -1.28 -13.84
CA VAL A 100 -15.25 -1.78 -14.65
C VAL A 100 -16.17 -0.63 -15.05
N ARG A 101 -16.58 0.22 -14.10
CA ARG A 101 -17.49 1.34 -14.40
C ARG A 101 -16.88 2.37 -15.34
N CYS A 102 -15.61 2.68 -15.21
CA CYS A 102 -14.92 3.60 -16.11
C CYS A 102 -14.78 3.01 -17.53
N LEU A 103 -14.36 1.76 -17.66
CA LEU A 103 -14.30 1.06 -18.95
C LEU A 103 -15.67 1.01 -19.61
N TRP A 104 -16.71 0.65 -18.86
CA TRP A 104 -18.05 0.43 -19.38
C TRP A 104 -18.78 1.74 -19.70
N ASN A 105 -18.86 2.67 -18.72
CA ASN A 105 -19.67 3.87 -18.85
C ASN A 105 -18.96 4.99 -19.61
N SER A 106 -17.65 5.17 -19.38
CA SER A 106 -16.91 6.28 -19.96
C SER A 106 -16.37 5.96 -21.35
N TYR A 107 -15.93 4.74 -21.57
CA TYR A 107 -15.33 4.33 -22.85
C TYR A 107 -16.20 3.38 -23.69
N GLY A 108 -17.23 2.78 -23.12
CA GLY A 108 -18.07 1.84 -23.86
C GLY A 108 -17.45 0.47 -24.09
N VAL A 109 -16.39 0.12 -23.35
CA VAL A 109 -15.77 -1.21 -23.40
C VAL A 109 -16.71 -2.24 -22.78
N ARG A 110 -16.99 -3.35 -23.53
CA ARG A 110 -17.95 -4.38 -23.12
C ARG A 110 -17.32 -5.74 -22.79
N ARG A 111 -16.06 -5.93 -23.10
CA ARG A 111 -15.33 -7.17 -22.81
C ARG A 111 -14.34 -6.90 -21.66
N ILE A 112 -14.73 -7.33 -20.47
CA ILE A 112 -13.93 -7.13 -19.24
C ILE A 112 -13.91 -8.46 -18.50
N SER A 113 -12.73 -9.06 -18.34
CA SER A 113 -12.53 -10.33 -17.68
C SER A 113 -11.84 -10.16 -16.32
N GLY A 114 -12.50 -10.62 -15.27
CA GLY A 114 -11.90 -10.79 -13.96
C GLY A 114 -11.10 -12.10 -13.89
N ILE A 115 -9.80 -12.00 -13.57
CA ILE A 115 -8.91 -13.14 -13.45
C ILE A 115 -8.90 -13.58 -11.99
N GLN A 116 -9.31 -14.83 -11.74
CA GLN A 116 -9.45 -15.35 -10.39
C GLN A 116 -8.09 -15.72 -9.76
N PHE A 117 -7.96 -15.49 -8.45
CA PHE A 117 -6.82 -15.91 -7.63
C PHE A 117 -5.44 -15.44 -8.13
N GLY A 118 -5.37 -14.17 -8.56
CA GLY A 118 -4.13 -13.53 -8.94
C GLY A 118 -3.51 -14.11 -10.22
N TYR A 119 -2.19 -14.03 -10.32
CA TYR A 119 -1.47 -14.55 -11.48
C TYR A 119 -1.69 -16.06 -11.71
N LYS A 120 -2.04 -16.80 -10.66
CA LYS A 120 -2.35 -18.24 -10.79
C LYS A 120 -3.54 -18.48 -11.72
N GLY A 121 -4.48 -17.55 -11.79
CA GLY A 121 -5.62 -17.63 -12.71
C GLY A 121 -5.26 -17.56 -14.20
N LEU A 122 -4.04 -17.13 -14.53
CA LEU A 122 -3.50 -17.12 -15.89
C LEU A 122 -2.67 -18.38 -16.21
N LEU A 123 -2.32 -19.18 -15.18
CA LEU A 123 -1.48 -20.37 -15.36
C LEU A 123 -2.34 -21.58 -15.73
N PRO A 124 -1.93 -22.36 -16.75
CA PRO A 124 -2.76 -23.43 -17.33
C PRO A 124 -3.08 -24.57 -16.35
N GLU A 125 -2.23 -24.83 -15.37
CA GLU A 125 -2.43 -25.90 -14.40
C GLU A 125 -3.59 -25.66 -13.42
N TYR A 126 -3.93 -24.39 -13.13
CA TYR A 126 -5.01 -24.07 -12.19
C TYR A 126 -6.41 -24.09 -12.83
N ARG A 127 -6.51 -23.88 -14.15
CA ARG A 127 -7.77 -23.96 -14.92
C ARG A 127 -8.94 -23.14 -14.35
N PHE A 128 -8.68 -22.03 -13.66
CA PHE A 128 -9.73 -21.15 -13.19
C PHE A 128 -10.39 -20.43 -14.36
N PRO A 129 -11.73 -20.43 -14.45
CA PRO A 129 -12.43 -19.65 -15.46
C PRO A 129 -12.27 -18.15 -15.18
N THR A 130 -12.29 -17.32 -16.22
CA THR A 130 -12.46 -15.88 -16.06
C THR A 130 -13.90 -15.54 -15.70
N ILE A 131 -14.10 -14.44 -14.97
CA ILE A 131 -15.42 -13.90 -14.66
C ILE A 131 -15.69 -12.74 -15.62
N ASP A 132 -16.79 -12.82 -16.39
CA ASP A 132 -17.19 -11.69 -17.22
C ASP A 132 -17.76 -10.58 -16.33
N LEU A 133 -17.07 -9.42 -16.36
CA LEU A 133 -17.41 -8.29 -15.51
C LEU A 133 -18.24 -7.25 -16.27
N ASN A 134 -19.29 -6.76 -15.61
CA ASN A 134 -20.12 -5.66 -16.07
C ASN A 134 -20.55 -4.78 -14.89
N VAL A 135 -21.27 -3.71 -15.16
CA VAL A 135 -21.68 -2.74 -14.13
C VAL A 135 -22.63 -3.34 -13.08
N ASP A 136 -23.46 -4.30 -13.46
CA ASP A 136 -24.44 -4.93 -12.57
C ASP A 136 -23.75 -5.87 -11.57
N ILE A 137 -22.78 -6.66 -12.07
CA ILE A 137 -22.00 -7.59 -11.23
C ILE A 137 -21.16 -6.85 -10.18
N VAL A 138 -20.68 -5.64 -10.50
CA VAL A 138 -19.80 -4.88 -9.59
C VAL A 138 -20.55 -3.82 -8.77
N ASP A 139 -21.85 -3.71 -8.87
CA ASP A 139 -22.60 -2.57 -8.32
C ASP A 139 -22.44 -2.43 -6.81
N ASP A 140 -22.52 -3.49 -6.06
CA ASP A 140 -22.50 -3.50 -4.60
C ASP A 140 -21.20 -4.04 -3.96
N ILE A 141 -20.20 -4.46 -4.76
CA ILE A 141 -19.01 -5.12 -4.23
C ILE A 141 -18.15 -4.24 -3.32
N HIS A 142 -18.21 -2.91 -3.47
CA HIS A 142 -17.49 -1.94 -2.63
C HIS A 142 -17.96 -1.93 -1.17
N LYS A 143 -19.16 -2.46 -0.89
CA LYS A 143 -19.69 -2.60 0.48
C LYS A 143 -19.13 -3.83 1.21
N ILE A 144 -18.37 -4.66 0.51
CA ILE A 144 -17.89 -5.96 0.98
C ILE A 144 -16.36 -5.95 0.98
N GLY A 145 -15.76 -6.32 2.10
CA GLY A 145 -14.31 -6.49 2.18
C GLY A 145 -13.80 -7.71 1.40
N GLY A 146 -12.48 -7.78 1.24
CA GLY A 146 -11.83 -8.83 0.48
C GLY A 146 -11.74 -8.53 -1.02
N SER A 147 -11.76 -9.56 -1.86
CA SER A 147 -11.74 -9.45 -3.32
C SER A 147 -12.76 -10.39 -3.96
N MET A 148 -13.65 -9.86 -4.78
CA MET A 148 -14.60 -10.70 -5.55
C MET A 148 -13.90 -11.65 -6.54
N LEU A 149 -12.66 -11.33 -6.94
CA LEU A 149 -11.85 -12.17 -7.83
C LEU A 149 -11.01 -13.19 -7.07
N GLY A 150 -11.03 -13.16 -5.73
CA GLY A 150 -10.04 -13.86 -4.92
C GLY A 150 -8.63 -13.27 -5.13
N SER A 151 -7.68 -13.74 -4.35
CA SER A 151 -6.29 -13.29 -4.42
C SER A 151 -5.34 -14.41 -4.04
N SER A 152 -4.16 -14.42 -4.62
CA SER A 152 -3.11 -15.35 -4.23
C SER A 152 -1.73 -14.70 -4.29
N ARG A 153 -0.76 -15.35 -3.67
CA ARG A 153 0.66 -14.99 -3.75
C ARG A 153 1.39 -15.91 -4.73
N GLY A 154 2.47 -15.41 -5.33
CA GLY A 154 3.31 -16.13 -6.28
C GLY A 154 2.74 -16.17 -7.72
N GLY A 155 3.42 -16.88 -8.59
CA GLY A 155 3.07 -17.07 -10.01
C GLY A 155 3.55 -15.96 -10.95
N GLY A 156 3.93 -14.80 -10.46
CA GLY A 156 4.40 -13.67 -11.29
C GLY A 156 5.81 -13.84 -11.87
N ASP A 157 6.47 -14.95 -11.58
CA ASP A 157 7.74 -15.40 -12.17
C ASP A 157 7.53 -16.23 -13.45
N ARG A 158 6.33 -16.82 -13.63
CA ARG A 158 5.90 -17.58 -14.80
C ARG A 158 5.50 -16.65 -15.94
N THR A 159 6.40 -15.76 -16.38
CA THR A 159 6.10 -14.64 -17.26
C THR A 159 5.63 -15.07 -18.65
N GLU A 160 6.30 -16.08 -19.25
CA GLU A 160 5.95 -16.59 -20.58
C GLU A 160 4.55 -17.21 -20.59
N ASP A 161 4.25 -18.11 -19.65
CA ASP A 161 2.92 -18.74 -19.52
C ASP A 161 1.80 -17.70 -19.34
N ILE A 162 2.09 -16.65 -18.55
CA ILE A 162 1.14 -15.56 -18.33
C ILE A 162 0.89 -14.81 -19.66
N VAL A 163 1.95 -14.46 -20.40
CA VAL A 163 1.79 -13.75 -21.68
C VAL A 163 1.07 -14.62 -22.71
N ASP A 164 1.37 -15.93 -22.77
CA ASP A 164 0.61 -16.89 -23.60
C ASP A 164 -0.88 -16.89 -23.25
N ALA A 165 -1.20 -16.77 -21.97
CA ALA A 165 -2.60 -16.68 -21.53
C ALA A 165 -3.24 -15.34 -21.94
N LEU A 166 -2.51 -14.22 -21.88
CA LEU A 166 -3.02 -12.92 -22.35
C LEU A 166 -3.32 -12.96 -23.86
N GLU A 167 -2.46 -13.58 -24.67
CA GLU A 167 -2.67 -13.76 -26.11
C GLU A 167 -3.87 -14.68 -26.39
N ARG A 168 -3.93 -15.84 -25.73
CA ARG A 168 -5.06 -16.80 -25.87
C ARG A 168 -6.39 -16.18 -25.49
N LEU A 169 -6.43 -15.34 -24.44
CA LEU A 169 -7.63 -14.60 -24.04
C LEU A 169 -7.90 -13.36 -24.90
N ASN A 170 -6.98 -13.03 -25.80
CA ASN A 170 -7.02 -11.84 -26.65
C ASN A 170 -7.20 -10.54 -25.83
N LEU A 171 -6.41 -10.39 -24.74
CA LEU A 171 -6.42 -9.20 -23.90
C LEU A 171 -5.59 -8.07 -24.49
N ASN A 172 -6.14 -6.86 -24.48
CA ASN A 172 -5.43 -5.65 -24.91
C ASN A 172 -4.92 -4.82 -23.72
N MET A 173 -5.49 -5.06 -22.53
CA MET A 173 -5.13 -4.37 -21.30
C MET A 173 -5.10 -5.35 -20.14
N LEU A 174 -4.13 -5.16 -19.24
CA LEU A 174 -4.04 -5.88 -17.99
C LEU A 174 -3.90 -4.88 -16.83
N PHE A 175 -4.90 -4.82 -15.97
CA PHE A 175 -4.89 -4.05 -14.73
C PHE A 175 -4.44 -4.96 -13.59
N VAL A 176 -3.31 -4.60 -12.96
CA VAL A 176 -2.65 -5.44 -11.94
C VAL A 176 -2.74 -4.76 -10.58
N ILE A 177 -3.64 -5.26 -9.73
CA ILE A 177 -3.84 -4.75 -8.37
C ILE A 177 -2.97 -5.56 -7.40
N GLY A 178 -1.95 -4.94 -6.78
CA GLY A 178 -1.10 -5.66 -5.84
C GLY A 178 0.10 -4.87 -5.32
N GLY A 179 0.79 -5.47 -4.35
CA GLY A 179 1.96 -4.89 -3.68
C GLY A 179 3.26 -5.08 -4.45
N ASP A 180 4.40 -4.83 -3.80
CA ASP A 180 5.75 -4.84 -4.37
C ASP A 180 6.04 -6.08 -5.25
N GLY A 181 5.86 -7.28 -4.72
CA GLY A 181 6.11 -8.52 -5.49
C GLY A 181 5.19 -8.66 -6.71
N THR A 182 3.96 -8.16 -6.62
CA THR A 182 3.00 -8.16 -7.73
C THR A 182 3.43 -7.17 -8.81
N GLN A 183 3.85 -5.98 -8.42
CA GLN A 183 4.31 -4.95 -9.37
C GLN A 183 5.63 -5.37 -10.04
N LYS A 184 6.53 -6.07 -9.33
CA LYS A 184 7.71 -6.74 -9.93
C LYS A 184 7.32 -7.81 -10.95
N GLY A 185 6.22 -8.53 -10.73
CA GLY A 185 5.63 -9.43 -11.72
C GLY A 185 5.07 -8.66 -12.93
N ALA A 186 4.33 -7.58 -12.68
CA ALA A 186 3.73 -6.75 -13.73
C ALA A 186 4.77 -6.17 -14.69
N ILE A 187 5.91 -5.69 -14.19
CA ILE A 187 6.97 -5.16 -15.07
C ILE A 187 7.62 -6.27 -15.89
N ARG A 188 7.83 -7.48 -15.34
CA ARG A 188 8.33 -8.63 -16.12
C ARG A 188 7.36 -9.01 -17.22
N ILE A 189 6.04 -9.10 -16.92
CA ILE A 189 5.00 -9.36 -17.93
C ILE A 189 5.01 -8.29 -19.00
N ALA A 190 5.08 -7.01 -18.64
CA ALA A 190 5.11 -5.91 -19.59
C ALA A 190 6.38 -5.90 -20.46
N ASN A 191 7.51 -6.34 -19.92
CA ASN A 191 8.75 -6.50 -20.70
C ASN A 191 8.63 -7.65 -21.68
N GLU A 192 8.06 -8.78 -21.29
CA GLU A 192 7.82 -9.92 -22.18
C GLU A 192 6.80 -9.58 -23.27
N VAL A 193 5.71 -8.89 -22.94
CA VAL A 193 4.77 -8.33 -23.94
C VAL A 193 5.50 -7.47 -24.97
N SER A 194 6.43 -6.62 -24.52
CA SER A 194 7.21 -5.76 -25.40
C SER A 194 8.20 -6.55 -26.26
N SER A 195 8.86 -7.57 -25.70
CA SER A 195 9.83 -8.42 -26.44
C SER A 195 9.16 -9.20 -27.57
N ARG A 196 7.90 -9.62 -27.38
CA ARG A 196 7.08 -10.27 -28.40
C ARG A 196 6.44 -9.30 -29.41
N GLY A 197 6.62 -7.99 -29.25
CA GLY A 197 6.00 -6.98 -30.10
C GLY A 197 4.49 -6.83 -29.93
N LEU A 198 3.92 -7.41 -28.85
CA LEU A 198 2.49 -7.35 -28.57
C LEU A 198 2.07 -5.95 -28.14
N LYS A 199 0.81 -5.60 -28.43
CA LYS A 199 0.22 -4.30 -28.10
C LYS A 199 -0.74 -4.46 -26.93
N ILE A 200 -0.22 -4.80 -25.75
CA ILE A 200 -0.96 -4.96 -24.51
C ILE A 200 -0.49 -3.92 -23.51
N SER A 201 -1.43 -3.10 -23.00
CA SER A 201 -1.16 -2.14 -21.93
C SER A 201 -1.16 -2.86 -20.59
N VAL A 202 -0.09 -2.73 -19.82
CA VAL A 202 0.01 -3.25 -18.44
C VAL A 202 0.09 -2.08 -17.48
N VAL A 203 -0.95 -1.90 -16.66
CA VAL A 203 -1.08 -0.80 -15.70
C VAL A 203 -1.23 -1.37 -14.28
N GLY A 204 -0.33 -0.97 -13.40
CA GLY A 204 -0.35 -1.32 -11.99
C GLY A 204 -1.29 -0.43 -11.16
N ILE A 205 -1.92 -1.00 -10.15
CA ILE A 205 -2.60 -0.28 -9.09
C ILE A 205 -1.96 -0.70 -7.77
N PRO A 206 -1.29 0.22 -7.07
CA PRO A 206 -0.51 -0.10 -5.87
C PRO A 206 -1.44 -0.51 -4.74
N LYS A 207 -1.25 -1.71 -4.22
CA LYS A 207 -2.00 -2.27 -3.10
C LYS A 207 -1.01 -2.69 -2.01
N THR A 208 -0.81 -1.82 -1.05
CA THR A 208 -0.08 -2.13 0.16
C THR A 208 -0.73 -1.41 1.33
N ILE A 209 -1.23 -2.17 2.29
CA ILE A 209 -1.81 -1.60 3.50
C ILE A 209 -0.75 -0.91 4.35
N ASP A 210 0.51 -1.34 4.23
CA ASP A 210 1.64 -0.83 5.00
C ASP A 210 2.18 0.52 4.50
N ASN A 211 1.69 1.02 3.36
CA ASN A 211 2.13 2.27 2.70
C ASN A 211 3.64 2.31 2.40
N ASP A 212 4.23 1.16 2.02
CA ASP A 212 5.68 0.94 1.93
C ASP A 212 6.27 0.98 0.51
N LEU A 213 5.50 1.43 -0.50
CA LEU A 213 6.01 1.61 -1.88
C LEU A 213 6.60 3.02 -2.06
N SER A 214 7.74 3.09 -2.76
CA SER A 214 8.42 4.36 -3.04
C SER A 214 7.60 5.26 -3.97
N PHE A 215 7.72 6.58 -3.77
CA PHE A 215 7.00 7.60 -4.54
C PHE A 215 5.46 7.46 -4.49
N ILE A 216 4.93 6.79 -3.47
CA ILE A 216 3.51 6.69 -3.20
C ILE A 216 3.27 7.31 -1.83
N GLN A 217 2.63 8.46 -1.80
CA GLN A 217 2.31 9.15 -0.53
C GLN A 217 1.23 8.42 0.24
N LYS A 218 0.28 7.83 -0.49
CA LYS A 218 -0.85 7.11 0.07
C LYS A 218 -1.16 5.88 -0.77
N SER A 219 -1.29 4.74 -0.12
CA SER A 219 -1.86 3.52 -0.69
C SER A 219 -3.23 3.25 -0.08
N PHE A 220 -4.15 2.67 -0.86
CA PHE A 220 -5.50 2.41 -0.35
C PHE A 220 -5.51 1.32 0.72
N GLY A 221 -6.48 1.40 1.62
CA GLY A 221 -6.65 0.55 2.78
C GLY A 221 -5.84 1.02 3.99
N PHE A 222 -4.93 1.97 3.83
CA PHE A 222 -4.14 2.52 4.94
C PHE A 222 -5.00 3.32 5.92
N GLU A 223 -5.85 4.22 5.44
CA GLU A 223 -6.73 5.02 6.30
C GLU A 223 -7.75 4.14 7.03
N THR A 224 -8.32 3.18 6.34
CA THR A 224 -9.19 2.16 6.94
C THR A 224 -8.44 1.37 8.01
N ALA A 225 -7.18 0.99 7.74
CA ALA A 225 -6.37 0.28 8.72
C ALA A 225 -6.12 1.11 9.98
N VAL A 226 -5.77 2.38 9.84
CA VAL A 226 -5.59 3.30 10.97
C VAL A 226 -6.88 3.48 11.77
N SER A 227 -8.02 3.66 11.07
CA SER A 227 -9.34 3.80 11.69
C SER A 227 -9.74 2.59 12.55
N TYR A 228 -9.54 1.38 12.03
CA TYR A 228 -9.83 0.15 12.79
C TYR A 228 -8.80 -0.12 13.89
N ALA A 229 -7.53 0.15 13.64
CA ALA A 229 -6.47 0.01 14.62
C ALA A 229 -6.68 0.96 15.81
N ALA A 230 -7.11 2.19 15.58
CA ALA A 230 -7.45 3.13 16.64
C ALA A 230 -8.58 2.59 17.55
N LYS A 231 -9.60 1.92 16.99
CA LYS A 231 -10.67 1.27 17.79
C LYS A 231 -10.11 0.15 18.66
N ALA A 232 -9.16 -0.64 18.16
CA ALA A 232 -8.48 -1.67 18.94
C ALA A 232 -7.62 -1.07 20.08
N VAL A 233 -6.97 0.07 19.82
CA VAL A 233 -6.20 0.81 20.82
C VAL A 233 -7.12 1.39 21.91
N TYR A 234 -8.27 1.95 21.55
CA TYR A 234 -9.27 2.41 22.55
C TYR A 234 -9.78 1.26 23.43
N ALA A 235 -10.05 0.09 22.84
CA ALA A 235 -10.45 -1.09 23.61
C ALA A 235 -9.33 -1.54 24.55
N ALA A 236 -8.09 -1.59 24.08
CA ALA A 236 -6.92 -1.92 24.88
C ALA A 236 -6.69 -0.92 26.02
N HIS A 237 -6.89 0.39 25.77
CA HIS A 237 -6.78 1.43 26.77
C HIS A 237 -7.86 1.29 27.85
N THR A 238 -9.12 1.08 27.46
CA THR A 238 -10.24 0.91 28.38
C THR A 238 -10.01 -0.29 29.31
N GLU A 239 -9.58 -1.42 28.78
CA GLU A 239 -9.23 -2.62 29.58
C GLU A 239 -8.05 -2.36 30.51
N ALA A 240 -6.98 -1.72 30.00
CA ALA A 240 -5.81 -1.41 30.81
C ALA A 240 -6.10 -0.42 31.92
N HIS A 241 -6.89 0.63 31.66
CA HIS A 241 -7.24 1.64 32.66
C HIS A 241 -8.17 1.09 33.73
N SER A 242 -8.96 0.06 33.43
CA SER A 242 -9.92 -0.57 34.32
C SER A 242 -9.33 -1.66 35.23
N ALA A 243 -8.05 -2.01 35.03
CA ALA A 243 -7.38 -3.10 35.74
C ALA A 243 -6.21 -2.62 36.59
N ILE A 244 -5.83 -3.42 37.62
CA ILE A 244 -4.64 -3.17 38.44
C ILE A 244 -3.40 -3.33 37.56
N ASN A 245 -2.60 -2.26 37.44
CA ASN A 245 -1.40 -2.21 36.56
C ASN A 245 -1.69 -2.78 35.18
N GLY A 246 -2.79 -2.32 34.58
CA GLY A 246 -3.26 -2.86 33.32
C GLY A 246 -2.34 -2.50 32.15
N ILE A 247 -2.13 -3.46 31.26
CA ILE A 247 -1.31 -3.31 30.05
C ILE A 247 -2.15 -3.73 28.85
N GLY A 248 -2.39 -2.80 27.91
CA GLY A 248 -2.90 -3.10 26.59
C GLY A 248 -1.75 -3.28 25.62
N LEU A 249 -1.65 -4.43 24.97
CA LEU A 249 -0.66 -4.72 23.93
C LEU A 249 -1.38 -4.95 22.60
N VAL A 250 -1.20 -4.05 21.65
CA VAL A 250 -1.84 -4.11 20.33
C VAL A 250 -0.78 -4.34 19.25
N LYS A 251 -0.84 -5.49 18.59
CA LYS A 251 0.02 -5.80 17.44
C LYS A 251 -0.69 -5.35 16.17
N LEU A 252 -0.02 -4.55 15.36
CA LEU A 252 -0.52 -4.06 14.08
C LEU A 252 0.32 -4.60 12.92
N MET A 253 -0.22 -4.52 11.72
CA MET A 253 0.53 -4.74 10.49
C MET A 253 1.65 -3.72 10.36
N GLY A 254 2.56 -3.94 9.47
CA GLY A 254 3.79 -3.16 9.28
C GLY A 254 5.00 -4.06 9.32
N ARG A 255 5.21 -4.76 8.18
CA ARG A 255 6.26 -5.76 8.06
C ARG A 255 7.66 -5.14 7.99
N GLU A 256 7.81 -4.14 7.11
CA GLU A 256 9.06 -3.46 6.82
C GLU A 256 8.98 -1.97 7.18
N SER A 257 7.79 -1.49 7.54
CA SER A 257 7.54 -0.09 7.85
C SER A 257 6.55 0.07 9.00
N GLY A 258 6.72 1.10 9.80
CA GLY A 258 5.94 1.41 10.98
C GLY A 258 4.80 2.41 10.76
N PHE A 259 4.41 2.73 9.52
CA PHE A 259 3.45 3.81 9.24
C PHE A 259 2.09 3.61 9.91
N ILE A 260 1.52 2.37 9.88
CA ILE A 260 0.22 2.10 10.54
C ILE A 260 0.34 2.33 12.05
N ALA A 261 1.41 1.81 12.68
CA ALA A 261 1.61 1.96 14.12
C ALA A 261 1.80 3.43 14.51
N ALA A 262 2.58 4.19 13.75
CA ALA A 262 2.82 5.62 13.97
C ALA A 262 1.54 6.44 13.81
N ALA A 263 0.82 6.27 12.69
CA ALA A 263 -0.42 6.99 12.43
C ALA A 263 -1.51 6.64 13.44
N THR A 264 -1.63 5.36 13.83
CA THR A 264 -2.58 4.91 14.86
C THR A 264 -2.29 5.53 16.22
N ALA A 265 -1.02 5.63 16.61
CA ALA A 265 -0.63 6.24 17.87
C ALA A 265 -1.03 7.71 17.93
N ILE A 266 -0.75 8.47 16.86
CA ILE A 266 -1.14 9.87 16.75
C ILE A 266 -2.67 10.03 16.73
N ALA A 267 -3.38 9.19 15.96
CA ALA A 267 -4.83 9.29 15.83
C ALA A 267 -5.59 8.91 17.11
N SER A 268 -5.07 7.95 17.87
CA SER A 268 -5.76 7.48 19.10
C SER A 268 -5.43 8.30 20.34
N HIS A 269 -4.25 8.92 20.42
CA HIS A 269 -3.72 9.64 21.60
C HIS A 269 -3.61 8.80 22.88
N GLU A 270 -3.82 7.47 22.82
CA GLU A 270 -3.85 6.59 23.97
C GLU A 270 -2.61 5.70 24.11
N ALA A 271 -1.79 5.64 23.05
CA ALA A 271 -0.57 4.86 23.07
C ALA A 271 0.49 5.49 23.99
N ASN A 272 1.24 4.66 24.69
CA ASN A 272 2.32 5.09 25.58
C ASN A 272 3.69 4.59 25.13
N PHE A 273 3.70 3.50 24.35
CA PHE A 273 4.89 2.99 23.67
C PHE A 273 4.50 2.55 22.26
N VAL A 274 5.28 2.95 21.29
CA VAL A 274 5.15 2.56 19.88
C VAL A 274 6.46 1.95 19.43
N LEU A 275 6.39 0.71 18.96
CA LEU A 275 7.54 -0.06 18.51
C LEU A 275 7.40 -0.31 17.01
N ILE A 276 8.36 0.19 16.23
CA ILE A 276 8.37 0.06 14.77
C ILE A 276 9.69 -0.58 14.29
N PRO A 277 9.70 -1.19 13.09
CA PRO A 277 10.91 -1.85 12.56
C PRO A 277 12.11 -0.92 12.42
N GLU A 278 11.86 0.35 12.15
CA GLU A 278 12.88 1.36 11.86
C GLU A 278 13.60 1.88 13.11
N VAL A 279 12.98 1.73 14.30
CA VAL A 279 13.55 2.19 15.58
C VAL A 279 13.86 0.98 16.44
N PRO A 280 15.12 0.55 16.49
CA PRO A 280 15.52 -0.60 17.31
C PRO A 280 15.39 -0.28 18.80
N PHE A 281 15.03 -1.28 19.60
CA PHE A 281 14.90 -1.16 21.03
C PHE A 281 15.48 -2.38 21.76
N ASP A 282 15.88 -2.20 23.00
CA ASP A 282 16.23 -3.28 23.90
C ASP A 282 15.03 -3.63 24.79
N LEU A 283 14.81 -4.91 25.02
CA LEU A 283 13.73 -5.36 25.89
C LEU A 283 14.09 -5.19 27.37
N GLU A 284 15.28 -5.62 27.73
CA GLU A 284 15.79 -5.68 29.09
C GLU A 284 16.86 -4.58 29.33
N GLY A 285 17.28 -4.42 30.59
CA GLY A 285 18.29 -3.45 30.99
C GLY A 285 17.72 -2.10 31.41
N PRO A 286 18.57 -1.18 31.89
CA PRO A 286 18.15 0.07 32.57
C PRO A 286 17.41 1.04 31.62
N ASN A 287 17.67 0.98 30.31
CA ASN A 287 17.02 1.77 29.27
C ASN A 287 16.13 0.93 28.35
N GLY A 288 15.91 -0.35 28.67
CA GLY A 288 15.04 -1.23 27.89
C GLY A 288 13.55 -0.98 28.15
N LEU A 289 12.72 -1.49 27.25
CA LEU A 289 11.26 -1.34 27.28
C LEU A 289 10.66 -1.75 28.64
N LEU A 290 11.05 -2.90 29.20
CA LEU A 290 10.50 -3.42 30.45
C LEU A 290 10.71 -2.46 31.62
N GLN A 291 11.87 -1.84 31.71
CA GLN A 291 12.16 -0.87 32.77
C GLN A 291 11.36 0.44 32.61
N HIS A 292 11.18 0.91 31.37
CA HIS A 292 10.32 2.07 31.10
C HIS A 292 8.85 1.76 31.39
N LEU A 293 8.39 0.58 31.03
CA LEU A 293 7.05 0.10 31.34
C LEU A 293 6.80 0.03 32.87
N LYS A 294 7.76 -0.54 33.63
CA LYS A 294 7.69 -0.58 35.09
C LYS A 294 7.56 0.83 35.68
N ARG A 295 8.42 1.76 35.28
CA ARG A 295 8.35 3.17 35.73
C ARG A 295 6.99 3.80 35.44
N ARG A 296 6.42 3.53 34.27
CA ARG A 296 5.12 4.04 33.90
C ARG A 296 4.00 3.45 34.76
N LEU A 297 3.98 2.12 34.96
CA LEU A 297 2.96 1.46 35.78
C LEU A 297 2.99 1.98 37.23
N ILE A 298 4.16 2.17 37.83
CA ILE A 298 4.32 2.77 39.16
C ILE A 298 3.73 4.20 39.21
N LYS A 299 3.89 4.98 38.12
CA LYS A 299 3.42 6.37 38.08
C LYS A 299 1.96 6.52 37.65
N ARG A 300 1.42 5.64 36.81
CA ARG A 300 0.15 5.82 36.09
C ARG A 300 -0.81 4.63 36.21
N ASN A 301 -0.40 3.51 36.76
CA ASN A 301 -1.14 2.27 36.91
C ASN A 301 -1.62 1.59 35.62
N HIS A 302 -1.34 2.13 34.44
CA HIS A 302 -1.69 1.54 33.16
C HIS A 302 -0.71 1.93 32.06
N ALA A 303 -0.65 1.11 31.00
CA ALA A 303 0.08 1.39 29.78
C ALA A 303 -0.58 0.76 28.56
N VAL A 304 -0.46 1.42 27.40
CA VAL A 304 -0.81 0.86 26.08
C VAL A 304 0.42 0.83 25.22
N ILE A 305 0.70 -0.34 24.65
CA ILE A 305 1.82 -0.60 23.74
C ILE A 305 1.26 -0.93 22.38
N ILE A 306 1.69 -0.19 21.36
CA ILE A 306 1.47 -0.54 19.95
C ILE A 306 2.77 -1.13 19.42
N VAL A 307 2.71 -2.28 18.76
CA VAL A 307 3.86 -2.91 18.12
C VAL A 307 3.54 -3.28 16.67
N ALA A 308 4.35 -2.80 15.71
CA ALA A 308 4.28 -3.26 14.34
C ALA A 308 4.86 -4.69 14.24
N GLU A 309 4.25 -5.55 13.41
CA GLU A 309 4.65 -6.97 13.31
C GLU A 309 6.13 -7.17 12.92
N GLY A 310 6.74 -6.20 12.25
CA GLY A 310 8.16 -6.22 11.87
C GLY A 310 9.13 -5.70 12.92
N ALA A 311 8.63 -5.10 14.01
CA ALA A 311 9.48 -4.57 15.07
C ALA A 311 10.13 -5.70 15.88
N GLY A 312 11.36 -5.50 16.37
CA GLY A 312 12.05 -6.41 17.28
C GLY A 312 12.23 -7.83 16.74
N GLN A 313 12.32 -8.03 15.44
CA GLN A 313 12.49 -9.37 14.85
C GLN A 313 13.82 -10.04 15.20
N ASP A 314 14.80 -9.27 15.60
CA ASP A 314 16.06 -9.74 16.20
C ASP A 314 15.85 -10.43 17.55
N LEU A 315 14.82 -10.05 18.31
CA LEU A 315 14.45 -10.65 19.60
C LEU A 315 13.69 -11.97 19.46
N VAL A 316 12.94 -12.14 18.36
CA VAL A 316 12.10 -13.34 18.13
C VAL A 316 12.93 -14.52 17.63
N GLY A 317 14.10 -14.25 17.05
CA GLY A 317 14.91 -15.25 16.39
C GLY A 317 14.53 -15.45 14.92
N SER A 318 15.54 -15.56 14.06
CA SER A 318 15.32 -15.64 12.62
C SER A 318 14.84 -17.03 12.20
N THR A 319 13.65 -17.12 11.61
CA THR A 319 13.31 -18.28 10.77
C THR A 319 13.94 -18.07 9.39
N GLN A 320 14.54 -19.13 8.82
CA GLN A 320 15.04 -19.11 7.43
C GLN A 320 13.92 -19.35 6.41
N GLU A 321 12.70 -19.54 6.88
CA GLU A 321 11.55 -19.81 6.02
C GLU A 321 11.07 -18.55 5.29
N THR A 322 10.72 -18.73 4.02
CA THR A 322 10.10 -17.68 3.20
C THR A 322 8.62 -17.99 2.97
N ASP A 323 7.83 -16.94 2.76
CA ASP A 323 6.46 -17.08 2.29
C ASP A 323 6.39 -17.30 0.77
N ALA A 324 5.20 -17.55 0.24
CA ALA A 324 4.98 -17.80 -1.19
C ALA A 324 5.33 -16.59 -2.11
N SER A 325 5.63 -15.44 -1.52
CA SER A 325 6.11 -14.23 -2.25
C SER A 325 7.63 -14.05 -2.15
N GLY A 326 8.35 -15.01 -1.52
CA GLY A 326 9.79 -14.93 -1.28
C GLY A 326 10.19 -14.03 -0.11
N ASN A 327 9.23 -13.51 0.69
CA ASN A 327 9.56 -12.73 1.86
C ASN A 327 9.85 -13.64 3.06
N LYS A 328 10.84 -13.24 3.88
CA LYS A 328 11.19 -13.95 5.11
C LYS A 328 9.98 -14.03 6.05
N LYS A 329 9.61 -15.19 6.57
CA LYS A 329 8.55 -15.30 7.58
C LYS A 329 8.97 -14.58 8.86
N LEU A 330 8.07 -13.76 9.40
CA LEU A 330 8.28 -13.09 10.69
C LEU A 330 7.82 -13.97 11.83
N GLY A 331 8.54 -13.90 12.95
CA GLY A 331 8.06 -14.44 14.21
C GLY A 331 7.01 -13.51 14.87
N ASP A 332 6.21 -14.04 15.79
CA ASP A 332 5.17 -13.25 16.45
C ASP A 332 5.73 -12.42 17.61
N ILE A 333 6.08 -11.17 17.30
CA ILE A 333 6.59 -10.21 18.28
C ILE A 333 5.56 -9.90 19.38
N GLY A 334 4.26 -9.89 19.07
CA GLY A 334 3.21 -9.64 20.06
C GLY A 334 3.14 -10.74 21.11
N VAL A 335 3.21 -11.99 20.70
CA VAL A 335 3.26 -13.15 21.63
C VAL A 335 4.55 -13.11 22.45
N LEU A 336 5.70 -12.84 21.83
CA LEU A 336 6.97 -12.70 22.55
C LEU A 336 6.91 -11.61 23.60
N LEU A 337 6.43 -10.42 23.27
CA LEU A 337 6.33 -9.31 24.20
C LEU A 337 5.36 -9.64 25.35
N ARG A 338 4.19 -10.22 25.05
CA ARG A 338 3.23 -10.67 26.07
C ARG A 338 3.92 -11.58 27.10
N ASP A 339 4.62 -12.60 26.62
CA ASP A 339 5.23 -13.62 27.50
C ASP A 339 6.42 -13.03 28.28
N ARG A 340 7.23 -12.18 27.67
CA ARG A 340 8.38 -11.52 28.32
C ARG A 340 7.93 -10.49 29.36
N ILE A 341 6.92 -9.70 29.06
CA ILE A 341 6.34 -8.72 30.01
C ILE A 341 5.76 -9.47 31.21
N THR A 342 4.97 -10.51 30.99
CA THR A 342 4.36 -11.31 32.06
C THR A 342 5.42 -11.91 32.95
N LYS A 343 6.45 -12.54 32.39
CA LYS A 343 7.55 -13.13 33.14
C LYS A 343 8.35 -12.10 33.95
N TYR A 344 8.64 -10.95 33.36
CA TYR A 344 9.37 -9.88 34.03
C TYR A 344 8.64 -9.38 35.27
N PHE A 345 7.35 -9.04 35.15
CA PHE A 345 6.59 -8.54 36.31
C PHE A 345 6.31 -9.61 37.35
N GLN A 346 6.23 -10.88 36.99
CA GLN A 346 6.18 -11.97 37.93
C GLN A 346 7.48 -12.07 38.75
N GLN A 347 8.65 -11.89 38.13
CA GLN A 347 9.93 -11.86 38.81
C GLN A 347 10.11 -10.64 39.73
N GLU A 348 9.53 -9.51 39.32
CA GLU A 348 9.53 -8.28 40.11
C GLU A 348 8.49 -8.32 41.29
N GLY A 349 7.69 -9.38 41.41
CA GLY A 349 6.62 -9.48 42.42
C GLY A 349 5.52 -8.44 42.23
N MET A 350 5.35 -7.89 41.04
CA MET A 350 4.35 -6.86 40.72
C MET A 350 3.19 -7.48 39.94
N GLU A 351 1.98 -7.37 40.52
CA GLU A 351 0.75 -7.79 39.85
C GLU A 351 0.48 -6.92 38.62
N ILE A 352 0.19 -7.54 37.48
CA ILE A 352 -0.22 -6.88 36.25
C ILE A 352 -1.44 -7.57 35.63
N ASN A 353 -2.18 -6.85 34.79
CA ASN A 353 -3.25 -7.40 33.96
C ASN A 353 -2.98 -7.03 32.50
N LEU A 354 -2.45 -7.99 31.72
CA LEU A 354 -2.10 -7.77 30.33
C LEU A 354 -3.17 -8.32 29.38
N LYS A 355 -3.63 -7.48 28.46
CA LYS A 355 -4.52 -7.83 27.36
C LYS A 355 -3.78 -7.68 26.03
N TYR A 356 -3.77 -8.75 25.24
CA TYR A 356 -3.16 -8.77 23.90
C TYR A 356 -4.25 -8.77 22.83
N ILE A 357 -4.14 -7.85 21.87
CA ILE A 357 -5.08 -7.69 20.76
C ILE A 357 -4.30 -7.71 19.44
N ASP A 358 -4.74 -8.54 18.49
CA ASP A 358 -4.28 -8.57 17.11
C ASP A 358 -5.47 -8.39 16.17
N PRO A 359 -5.73 -7.16 15.68
CA PRO A 359 -6.85 -6.88 14.79
C PRO A 359 -6.55 -7.13 13.30
N SER A 360 -5.38 -7.67 12.94
CA SER A 360 -4.90 -7.73 11.55
C SER A 360 -5.90 -8.35 10.57
N TYR A 361 -6.54 -9.46 10.93
CA TYR A 361 -7.52 -10.11 10.05
C TYR A 361 -8.84 -9.34 9.95
N ILE A 362 -9.27 -8.70 11.04
CA ILE A 362 -10.46 -7.83 11.05
C ILE A 362 -10.24 -6.65 10.12
N ILE A 363 -9.07 -6.02 10.21
CA ILE A 363 -8.70 -4.88 9.38
C ILE A 363 -8.65 -5.28 7.90
N ARG A 364 -7.93 -6.37 7.56
CA ARG A 364 -7.77 -6.81 6.17
C ARG A 364 -9.06 -7.19 5.47
N SER A 365 -10.05 -7.65 6.23
CA SER A 365 -11.36 -8.09 5.72
C SER A 365 -12.44 -7.01 5.77
N ALA A 366 -12.11 -5.82 6.28
CA ALA A 366 -13.06 -4.72 6.31
C ALA A 366 -13.33 -4.14 4.91
N PRO A 367 -14.54 -3.64 4.63
CA PRO A 367 -14.75 -2.74 3.52
C PRO A 367 -13.97 -1.44 3.72
N ALA A 368 -13.65 -0.74 2.63
CA ALA A 368 -12.98 0.55 2.70
C ALA A 368 -13.86 1.60 3.41
N ASP A 369 -13.23 2.44 4.20
CA ASP A 369 -13.88 3.65 4.69
C ASP A 369 -14.10 4.66 3.54
N PRO A 370 -14.88 5.75 3.75
CA PRO A 370 -15.20 6.70 2.68
C PRO A 370 -13.98 7.35 2.04
N GLU A 371 -12.90 7.58 2.79
CA GLU A 371 -11.69 8.20 2.25
C GLU A 371 -10.93 7.25 1.32
N ASP A 372 -10.71 6.01 1.76
CA ASP A 372 -10.10 4.97 0.92
C ASP A 372 -10.99 4.63 -0.28
N SER A 373 -12.32 4.57 -0.12
CA SER A 373 -13.25 4.30 -1.22
C SER A 373 -13.19 5.37 -2.31
N ALA A 374 -13.16 6.65 -1.91
CA ALA A 374 -13.00 7.78 -2.85
C ALA A 374 -11.64 7.73 -3.55
N TYR A 375 -10.58 7.40 -2.83
CA TYR A 375 -9.24 7.24 -3.37
C TYR A 375 -9.17 6.08 -4.38
N CYS A 376 -9.72 4.92 -4.04
CA CYS A 376 -9.82 3.75 -4.93
C CYS A 376 -10.57 4.06 -6.22
N SER A 377 -11.67 4.82 -6.12
CA SER A 377 -12.46 5.24 -7.27
C SER A 377 -11.61 6.06 -8.25
N ARG A 378 -10.82 7.00 -7.75
CA ARG A 378 -9.94 7.83 -8.57
C ARG A 378 -8.75 7.04 -9.12
N LEU A 379 -8.16 6.11 -8.36
CA LEU A 379 -7.10 5.22 -8.83
C LEU A 379 -7.56 4.39 -10.03
N GLY A 380 -8.71 3.71 -9.89
CA GLY A 380 -9.25 2.86 -10.96
C GLY A 380 -9.57 3.65 -12.23
N SER A 381 -10.24 4.80 -12.11
CA SER A 381 -10.55 5.64 -13.27
C SER A 381 -9.28 6.13 -13.99
N ASN A 382 -8.27 6.61 -13.23
CA ASN A 382 -7.00 7.06 -13.83
C ASN A 382 -6.21 5.90 -14.48
N ALA A 383 -6.29 4.69 -13.94
CA ALA A 383 -5.68 3.52 -14.54
C ALA A 383 -6.32 3.20 -15.91
N VAL A 384 -7.64 3.31 -16.02
CA VAL A 384 -8.35 3.14 -17.30
C VAL A 384 -7.97 4.25 -18.29
N HIS A 385 -7.92 5.50 -17.87
CA HIS A 385 -7.50 6.61 -18.74
C HIS A 385 -6.09 6.39 -19.29
N ALA A 386 -5.17 5.96 -18.45
CA ALA A 386 -3.79 5.64 -18.86
C ALA A 386 -3.75 4.47 -19.86
N ALA A 387 -4.43 3.36 -19.57
CA ALA A 387 -4.46 2.20 -20.44
C ALA A 387 -5.08 2.52 -21.80
N MET A 388 -6.22 3.24 -21.85
CA MET A 388 -6.86 3.67 -23.09
C MET A 388 -5.97 4.58 -23.94
N ALA A 389 -5.14 5.40 -23.30
CA ALA A 389 -4.11 6.22 -23.95
C ALA A 389 -2.83 5.42 -24.31
N GLY A 390 -2.84 4.09 -24.21
CA GLY A 390 -1.71 3.24 -24.57
C GLY A 390 -0.51 3.35 -23.65
N LYS A 391 -0.66 3.94 -22.46
CA LYS A 391 0.41 3.96 -21.47
C LYS A 391 0.59 2.55 -20.90
N THR A 392 1.85 2.16 -20.64
CA THR A 392 2.19 0.81 -20.15
C THR A 392 3.41 0.88 -19.23
N LYS A 393 3.69 -0.20 -18.48
CA LYS A 393 4.81 -0.28 -17.53
C LYS A 393 4.74 0.78 -16.41
N ILE A 394 3.55 1.25 -16.13
CA ILE A 394 3.29 2.28 -15.11
C ILE A 394 2.33 1.75 -14.05
N LEU A 395 2.34 2.41 -12.91
CA LEU A 395 1.25 2.37 -11.95
C LEU A 395 0.70 3.79 -11.73
N ILE A 396 -0.52 3.85 -11.19
CA ILE A 396 -1.11 5.13 -10.80
C ILE A 396 -0.70 5.41 -9.35
N SER A 397 -0.15 6.59 -9.11
CA SER A 397 0.23 7.08 -7.78
C SER A 397 -0.44 8.43 -7.50
N GLN A 398 -0.42 8.83 -6.24
CA GLN A 398 -0.75 10.19 -5.83
C GLN A 398 0.48 10.83 -5.19
N VAL A 399 0.87 11.98 -5.70
CA VAL A 399 1.96 12.82 -5.19
C VAL A 399 1.45 14.25 -5.08
N ASN A 400 1.61 14.87 -3.93
CA ASN A 400 1.13 16.25 -3.66
C ASN A 400 -0.33 16.45 -4.09
N ASN A 401 -1.22 15.55 -3.66
CA ASN A 401 -2.65 15.54 -4.01
C ASN A 401 -2.99 15.39 -5.50
N THR A 402 -1.99 15.16 -6.36
CA THR A 402 -2.17 14.99 -7.79
C THR A 402 -1.95 13.53 -8.18
N PHE A 403 -2.88 12.95 -8.95
CA PHE A 403 -2.68 11.62 -9.50
C PHE A 403 -1.71 11.69 -10.68
N VAL A 404 -0.76 10.77 -10.70
CA VAL A 404 0.34 10.74 -11.65
C VAL A 404 0.59 9.34 -12.18
N HIS A 405 1.25 9.28 -13.33
CA HIS A 405 1.82 8.05 -13.86
C HIS A 405 3.22 7.87 -13.27
N LEU A 406 3.45 6.76 -12.59
CA LEU A 406 4.74 6.39 -12.02
C LEU A 406 5.25 5.13 -12.71
N PRO A 407 6.44 5.12 -13.31
CA PRO A 407 7.02 3.89 -13.84
C PRO A 407 7.14 2.81 -12.76
N ILE A 408 6.71 1.58 -13.06
CA ILE A 408 6.70 0.49 -12.07
C ILE A 408 8.11 0.22 -11.55
N GLU A 409 9.12 0.30 -12.43
CA GLU A 409 10.53 0.09 -12.05
C GLU A 409 10.99 1.05 -10.94
N VAL A 410 10.55 2.31 -11.03
CA VAL A 410 10.85 3.31 -10.00
C VAL A 410 10.10 3.00 -8.70
N ALA A 411 8.82 2.65 -8.78
CA ALA A 411 8.01 2.35 -7.61
C ALA A 411 8.54 1.17 -6.78
N VAL A 412 9.13 0.17 -7.45
CA VAL A 412 9.65 -1.06 -6.80
C VAL A 412 11.17 -1.04 -6.57
N SER A 413 11.84 0.06 -6.87
CA SER A 413 13.30 0.19 -6.74
C SER A 413 13.76 0.27 -5.28
N ALA A 414 12.91 0.83 -4.41
CA ALA A 414 13.15 0.96 -2.98
C ALA A 414 11.86 0.75 -2.20
N ARG A 415 11.94 0.63 -0.89
CA ARG A 415 10.79 0.64 0.01
C ARG A 415 10.72 1.94 0.78
N ASN A 416 9.50 2.43 0.95
CA ASN A 416 9.24 3.55 1.83
C ASN A 416 9.22 3.06 3.29
N ARG A 417 9.90 3.77 4.17
CA ARG A 417 10.01 3.46 5.59
C ARG A 417 9.80 4.72 6.41
N VAL A 418 9.36 4.56 7.65
CA VAL A 418 9.34 5.69 8.58
C VAL A 418 10.77 6.16 8.81
N ASP A 419 11.03 7.42 8.50
CA ASP A 419 12.29 8.04 8.87
C ASP A 419 12.23 8.47 10.34
N PRO A 420 13.10 7.91 11.23
CA PRO A 420 13.13 8.28 12.64
C PRO A 420 13.51 9.75 12.91
N GLU A 421 14.07 10.44 11.94
CA GLU A 421 14.40 11.87 12.01
C GLU A 421 13.30 12.77 11.47
N SER A 422 12.25 12.19 10.90
CA SER A 422 11.12 12.93 10.30
C SER A 422 10.17 13.53 11.34
N SER A 423 9.35 14.47 10.88
CA SER A 423 8.25 15.03 11.67
C SER A 423 7.27 13.96 12.15
N LEU A 424 6.95 12.97 11.33
CA LEU A 424 6.03 11.90 11.69
C LEU A 424 6.47 11.16 12.97
N TRP A 425 7.76 10.78 13.05
CA TRP A 425 8.25 10.07 14.23
C TRP A 425 8.35 10.99 15.45
N ARG A 426 8.75 12.25 15.26
CA ARG A 426 8.70 13.27 16.31
C ARG A 426 7.28 13.39 16.89
N ASP A 427 6.26 13.48 16.04
CA ASP A 427 4.87 13.61 16.47
C ASP A 427 4.42 12.37 17.28
N VAL A 428 4.92 11.15 16.94
CA VAL A 428 4.71 9.94 17.76
C VAL A 428 5.35 10.10 19.13
N ILE A 429 6.61 10.56 19.21
CA ILE A 429 7.30 10.78 20.51
C ILE A 429 6.54 11.80 21.36
N GLU A 430 6.06 12.88 20.76
CA GLU A 430 5.27 13.91 21.45
C GLU A 430 3.92 13.35 21.95
N ALA A 431 3.20 12.59 21.13
CA ALA A 431 1.91 12.01 21.48
C ALA A 431 2.02 10.96 22.60
N THR A 432 3.07 10.16 22.62
CA THR A 432 3.27 9.05 23.57
C THR A 432 4.03 9.45 24.81
N ASN A 433 4.85 10.48 24.72
CA ASN A 433 5.84 10.85 25.74
C ASN A 433 6.79 9.68 26.11
N GLN A 434 7.05 8.78 25.14
CA GLN A 434 8.00 7.69 25.30
C GLN A 434 9.45 8.21 25.16
N PRO A 435 10.46 7.47 25.64
CA PRO A 435 11.84 7.80 25.35
C PRO A 435 12.11 7.83 23.84
N THR A 436 12.92 8.77 23.39
CA THR A 436 13.31 8.87 21.98
C THR A 436 14.02 7.60 21.47
N LEU A 437 14.74 6.93 22.36
CA LEU A 437 15.41 5.66 22.10
C LEU A 437 15.42 4.78 23.35
N MET A 438 14.97 3.55 23.22
CA MET A 438 14.96 2.55 24.32
C MET A 438 16.13 1.58 24.14
N LYS A 439 17.38 2.08 24.18
CA LYS A 439 18.61 1.29 24.01
C LYS A 439 19.55 1.48 25.18
N ASN A 440 20.22 0.38 25.57
CA ASN A 440 21.29 0.41 26.56
C ASN A 440 22.61 0.84 25.90
N GLY A 441 23.50 1.49 26.68
CA GLY A 441 24.86 1.88 26.22
C GLY A 441 24.91 3.09 25.27
N VAL A 442 23.78 3.74 25.00
CA VAL A 442 23.76 5.03 24.31
C VAL A 442 23.85 6.12 25.37
N ASP A 443 24.97 6.80 25.42
CA ASP A 443 25.21 7.92 26.35
C ASP A 443 24.22 9.06 26.06
N LYS A 444 23.49 9.52 27.07
CA LYS A 444 22.56 10.67 26.98
C LYS A 444 23.27 12.02 26.98
N SER A 445 24.46 12.10 26.36
CA SER A 445 25.17 13.35 26.19
C SER A 445 25.01 13.86 24.75
N GLN A 446 23.77 14.21 24.39
CA GLN A 446 23.50 15.22 23.35
C GLN A 446 22.09 15.78 23.57
#